data_afb643cccddac1e2d280a411b3e723df
#
_entry.id   afb643cccddac1e2d280a411b3e723df
#
_cell.length_a   1.000
_cell.length_b   1.000
_cell.length_c   1.000
_cell.angle_alpha   90.00
_cell.angle_beta   90.00
_cell.angle_gamma   90.00
#
_symmetry.space_group_name_H-M   'P 1'
#
loop_
_entity.id
_entity.type
_entity.pdbx_description
1 polymer ?
#
loop_
_entity_poly.entity_id
_entity_poly.type
_entity_poly.pdbx_seq_one_letter_code
_entity_poly.pdbx_strand_id
1 'polypeptide(L)'
;MQILIQKLEEINQIIESDSYNESNIGVHSGLSGLILFKLYLAKLKNVDDTDFAFSLIERSFKKINSGYNYGTFCSGLAGMGWTLNHLSQEEFIELNLDELLSELDTFLLAEMKKHFNTGNYDFLHGGIGYLMYFLGRYSQSTQLRDKYSKYIKTALTLLENLSRPQKIGLAWSSLIGLNEKKAGYNLSLSHGISSIIGILSRIHKFSEFREQCAPILKGAIAFILQFENKNNTKSLFPSVIYNDVSPEYNSRLAWCYGDLGIGLQLWHAGKALCDTKIKNKAIDILKHSAILRSTQENGVIDAGICHGSFGIAQIFHRIYKETKVELFRESSEYWINDGIQKANFTDGYAGFKQWKNKNQWRSEINLLEGIAGIGLVIIEQLADFDMNWDECLMIS
;
A
#
# COMPACT_ATOMS: atom_id res chain seq x y z
N MET A 1 11.79 22.99 6.26
CA MET A 1 12.92 22.05 6.45
C MET A 1 13.22 21.80 7.93
N GLN A 2 13.51 22.79 8.76
CA GLN A 2 13.89 22.58 10.18
C GLN A 2 12.82 21.81 10.99
N ILE A 3 11.53 22.11 10.80
CA ILE A 3 10.43 21.40 11.50
C ILE A 3 10.32 19.91 11.09
N LEU A 4 10.63 19.57 9.84
CA LEU A 4 10.63 18.17 9.39
C LEU A 4 11.77 17.38 10.04
N ILE A 5 12.96 17.98 10.15
CA ILE A 5 14.11 17.36 10.84
C ILE A 5 13.79 17.15 12.32
N GLN A 6 13.21 18.15 12.99
CA GLN A 6 12.77 17.99 14.38
C GLN A 6 11.76 16.85 14.54
N LYS A 7 10.76 16.77 13.66
CA LYS A 7 9.77 15.68 13.70
C LYS A 7 10.38 14.29 13.48
N LEU A 8 11.39 14.17 12.60
CA LEU A 8 12.11 12.92 12.43
C LEU A 8 12.83 12.47 13.71
N GLU A 9 13.46 13.41 14.44
CA GLU A 9 14.11 13.08 15.70
C GLU A 9 13.11 12.64 16.77
N GLU A 10 11.97 13.34 16.90
CA GLU A 10 10.90 12.97 17.83
C GLU A 10 10.35 11.56 17.49
N ILE A 11 10.09 11.28 16.20
CA ILE A 11 9.63 9.98 15.73
C ILE A 11 10.64 8.88 16.02
N ASN A 12 11.93 9.15 15.75
CA ASN A 12 13.01 8.19 16.00
C ASN A 12 13.09 7.80 17.48
N GLN A 13 13.09 8.78 18.38
CA GLN A 13 13.14 8.54 19.83
C GLN A 13 11.96 7.68 20.32
N ILE A 14 10.75 7.94 19.82
CA ILE A 14 9.55 7.18 20.20
C ILE A 14 9.61 5.76 19.65
N ILE A 15 10.05 5.55 18.41
CA ILE A 15 10.19 4.20 17.84
C ILE A 15 11.19 3.39 18.65
N GLU A 16 12.32 3.97 19.07
CA GLU A 16 13.32 3.29 19.90
C GLU A 16 12.76 2.93 21.28
N SER A 17 12.01 3.83 21.91
CA SER A 17 11.48 3.62 23.25
C SER A 17 10.25 2.74 23.32
N ASP A 18 9.40 2.68 22.28
CA ASP A 18 8.07 2.06 22.35
C ASP A 18 7.87 0.84 21.41
N SER A 19 8.84 0.56 20.54
CA SER A 19 8.76 -0.56 19.60
C SER A 19 8.58 -1.93 20.27
N TYR A 20 8.96 -2.09 21.53
CA TYR A 20 8.82 -3.34 22.28
C TYR A 20 7.35 -3.79 22.42
N ASN A 21 6.40 -2.84 22.35
CA ASN A 21 4.97 -3.10 22.39
C ASN A 21 4.42 -3.70 21.08
N GLU A 22 5.17 -3.59 19.94
CA GLU A 22 4.69 -4.10 18.66
C GLU A 22 4.73 -5.64 18.64
N SER A 23 3.56 -6.22 18.47
CA SER A 23 3.37 -7.68 18.49
C SER A 23 3.47 -8.32 17.11
N ASN A 24 3.16 -7.58 16.05
CA ASN A 24 3.20 -8.04 14.68
C ASN A 24 4.58 -7.87 14.03
N ILE A 25 4.79 -8.55 12.91
CA ILE A 25 6.06 -8.48 12.17
C ILE A 25 5.91 -7.94 10.75
N GLY A 26 4.68 -7.77 10.26
CA GLY A 26 4.39 -7.38 8.87
C GLY A 26 4.78 -5.94 8.54
N VAL A 27 4.67 -5.58 7.26
CA VAL A 27 5.19 -4.31 6.76
C VAL A 27 4.29 -3.11 7.07
N HIS A 28 2.97 -3.28 7.01
CA HIS A 28 2.06 -2.16 7.25
C HIS A 28 1.76 -1.97 8.75
N SER A 29 1.56 -3.07 9.46
CA SER A 29 1.30 -3.10 10.89
C SER A 29 2.22 -4.14 11.52
N GLY A 30 3.39 -3.69 11.97
CA GLY A 30 4.40 -4.57 12.55
C GLY A 30 5.82 -4.00 12.47
N LEU A 31 6.77 -4.81 12.96
CA LEU A 31 8.19 -4.44 13.07
C LEU A 31 8.83 -4.06 11.73
N SER A 32 8.41 -4.68 10.63
CA SER A 32 9.00 -4.43 9.31
C SER A 32 8.88 -2.97 8.86
N GLY A 33 7.77 -2.29 9.15
CA GLY A 33 7.64 -0.85 8.88
C GLY A 33 8.61 0.01 9.68
N LEU A 34 8.90 -0.40 10.93
CA LEU A 34 9.89 0.29 11.78
C LEU A 34 11.31 0.06 11.27
N ILE A 35 11.62 -1.15 10.81
CA ILE A 35 12.90 -1.51 10.20
C ILE A 35 13.17 -0.62 8.97
N LEU A 36 12.18 -0.48 8.07
CA LEU A 36 12.30 0.40 6.91
C LEU A 36 12.60 1.84 7.33
N PHE A 37 11.82 2.39 8.28
CA PHE A 37 12.05 3.74 8.78
C PHE A 37 13.47 3.94 9.30
N LYS A 38 13.97 3.03 10.15
CA LYS A 38 15.29 3.16 10.78
C LYS A 38 16.42 3.10 9.74
N LEU A 39 16.36 2.18 8.77
CA LEU A 39 17.41 2.04 7.77
C LEU A 39 17.42 3.23 6.79
N TYR A 40 16.26 3.71 6.35
CA TYR A 40 16.22 4.90 5.52
C TYR A 40 16.61 6.17 6.27
N LEU A 41 16.34 6.25 7.58
CA LEU A 41 16.81 7.36 8.42
C LEU A 41 18.34 7.36 8.56
N ALA A 42 18.95 6.19 8.77
CA ALA A 42 20.41 6.03 8.81
C ALA A 42 21.04 6.46 7.47
N LYS A 43 20.45 6.03 6.35
CA LYS A 43 20.88 6.43 4.99
C LYS A 43 20.77 7.95 4.79
N LEU A 44 19.66 8.59 5.21
CA LEU A 44 19.49 10.03 5.12
C LEU A 44 20.53 10.80 5.94
N LYS A 45 20.84 10.31 7.13
CA LYS A 45 21.84 10.91 8.02
C LYS A 45 23.28 10.61 7.61
N ASN A 46 23.47 9.72 6.67
CA ASN A 46 24.77 9.18 6.26
C ASN A 46 25.61 8.67 7.45
N VAL A 47 24.99 7.87 8.31
CA VAL A 47 25.58 7.29 9.51
C VAL A 47 25.37 5.78 9.52
N ASP A 48 26.31 5.05 10.13
CA ASP A 48 26.22 3.62 10.37
C ASP A 48 25.46 3.33 11.68
N ASP A 49 24.22 3.81 11.78
CA ASP A 49 23.32 3.61 12.94
C ASP A 49 22.23 2.59 12.59
N THR A 50 22.66 1.35 12.33
CA THR A 50 21.79 0.27 11.86
C THR A 50 21.49 -0.79 12.93
N ASP A 51 22.19 -0.78 14.06
CA ASP A 51 22.09 -1.80 15.11
C ASP A 51 20.66 -1.99 15.62
N PHE A 52 19.94 -0.88 15.81
CA PHE A 52 18.55 -0.95 16.26
C PHE A 52 17.64 -1.63 15.22
N ALA A 53 17.80 -1.33 13.94
CA ALA A 53 17.04 -1.97 12.87
C ALA A 53 17.34 -3.48 12.81
N PHE A 54 18.61 -3.88 12.94
CA PHE A 54 19.00 -5.29 13.01
C PHE A 54 18.44 -5.99 14.24
N SER A 55 18.38 -5.34 15.40
CA SER A 55 17.74 -5.89 16.59
C SER A 55 16.24 -6.18 16.38
N LEU A 56 15.55 -5.35 15.59
CA LEU A 56 14.15 -5.59 15.22
C LEU A 56 14.00 -6.77 14.24
N ILE A 57 14.96 -6.96 13.32
CA ILE A 57 15.03 -8.13 12.44
C ILE A 57 15.21 -9.40 13.27
N GLU A 58 16.18 -9.42 14.18
CA GLU A 58 16.39 -10.56 15.09
C GLU A 58 15.16 -10.86 15.94
N ARG A 59 14.51 -9.84 16.44
CA ARG A 59 13.26 -9.98 17.21
C ARG A 59 12.15 -10.60 16.36
N SER A 60 12.06 -10.25 15.08
CA SER A 60 11.09 -10.84 14.15
C SER A 60 11.38 -12.34 13.96
N PHE A 61 12.64 -12.73 13.77
CA PHE A 61 13.02 -14.13 13.69
C PHE A 61 12.78 -14.90 15.00
N LYS A 62 13.06 -14.29 16.16
CA LYS A 62 12.74 -14.90 17.46
C LYS A 62 11.23 -15.19 17.61
N LYS A 63 10.37 -14.26 17.15
CA LYS A 63 8.91 -14.48 17.13
C LYS A 63 8.54 -15.65 16.21
N ILE A 64 9.09 -15.72 14.99
CA ILE A 64 8.84 -16.81 14.03
C ILE A 64 9.25 -18.15 14.65
N ASN A 65 10.44 -18.24 15.21
CA ASN A 65 10.96 -19.45 15.87
C ASN A 65 10.15 -19.85 17.12
N SER A 66 9.44 -18.90 17.73
CA SER A 66 8.53 -19.14 18.85
C SER A 66 7.10 -19.48 18.43
N GLY A 67 6.87 -19.73 17.12
CA GLY A 67 5.56 -20.18 16.60
C GLY A 67 4.67 -19.06 16.05
N TYR A 68 5.18 -17.87 15.80
CA TYR A 68 4.42 -16.84 15.09
C TYR A 68 4.12 -17.31 13.65
N ASN A 69 2.84 -17.48 13.33
CA ASN A 69 2.37 -18.08 12.07
C ASN A 69 1.34 -17.21 11.32
N TYR A 70 1.21 -15.94 11.67
CA TYR A 70 0.29 -15.04 10.98
C TYR A 70 0.86 -14.66 9.60
N GLY A 71 0.22 -15.15 8.53
CA GLY A 71 0.81 -15.15 7.19
C GLY A 71 0.69 -13.85 6.40
N THR A 72 -0.22 -12.91 6.75
CA THR A 72 -0.64 -11.80 5.88
C THR A 72 0.47 -10.79 5.56
N PHE A 73 0.26 -10.01 4.49
CA PHE A 73 1.18 -8.95 4.07
C PHE A 73 1.18 -7.78 5.05
N CYS A 74 0.00 -7.38 5.50
CA CYS A 74 -0.16 -6.25 6.43
C CYS A 74 0.59 -6.47 7.74
N SER A 75 0.32 -7.58 8.45
CA SER A 75 0.76 -7.78 9.84
C SER A 75 1.71 -8.96 10.02
N GLY A 76 1.93 -9.77 8.98
CA GLY A 76 2.54 -11.10 9.13
C GLY A 76 3.75 -11.37 8.25
N LEU A 77 3.95 -12.67 8.06
CA LEU A 77 5.13 -13.27 7.43
C LEU A 77 5.36 -12.82 5.98
N ALA A 78 4.28 -12.64 5.18
CA ALA A 78 4.43 -12.15 3.80
C ALA A 78 5.00 -10.73 3.75
N GLY A 79 4.57 -9.85 4.67
CA GLY A 79 5.11 -8.49 4.78
C GLY A 79 6.55 -8.48 5.26
N MET A 80 6.92 -9.33 6.25
CA MET A 80 8.31 -9.47 6.68
C MET A 80 9.20 -10.00 5.56
N GLY A 81 8.75 -11.05 4.84
CA GLY A 81 9.50 -11.61 3.72
C GLY A 81 9.69 -10.60 2.57
N TRP A 82 8.65 -9.81 2.27
CA TRP A 82 8.76 -8.70 1.31
C TRP A 82 9.79 -7.66 1.78
N THR A 83 9.76 -7.30 3.06
CA THR A 83 10.71 -6.33 3.61
C THR A 83 12.15 -6.81 3.49
N LEU A 84 12.46 -8.06 3.84
CA LEU A 84 13.81 -8.61 3.67
C LEU A 84 14.25 -8.57 2.20
N ASN A 85 13.33 -8.89 1.29
CA ASN A 85 13.57 -8.82 -0.14
C ASN A 85 13.88 -7.38 -0.60
N HIS A 86 13.09 -6.40 -0.13
CA HIS A 86 13.31 -4.98 -0.38
C HIS A 86 14.65 -4.49 0.18
N LEU A 87 15.00 -4.87 1.42
CA LEU A 87 16.27 -4.48 2.04
C LEU A 87 17.49 -5.03 1.31
N SER A 88 17.40 -6.24 0.77
CA SER A 88 18.44 -6.81 -0.07
C SER A 88 18.57 -6.09 -1.41
N GLN A 89 17.44 -5.68 -2.00
CA GLN A 89 17.39 -4.93 -3.26
C GLN A 89 17.97 -3.52 -3.14
N GLU A 90 17.74 -2.87 -2.01
CA GLU A 90 18.24 -1.53 -1.70
C GLU A 90 19.65 -1.57 -1.04
N GLU A 91 20.27 -2.76 -1.02
CA GLU A 91 21.64 -2.98 -0.51
C GLU A 91 21.82 -2.66 0.99
N PHE A 92 20.74 -2.70 1.78
CA PHE A 92 20.81 -2.57 3.24
C PHE A 92 21.30 -3.83 3.94
N ILE A 93 21.07 -5.01 3.34
CA ILE A 93 21.47 -6.32 3.85
C ILE A 93 22.03 -7.17 2.72
N GLU A 94 23.01 -8.03 3.07
CA GLU A 94 23.57 -9.05 2.17
C GLU A 94 23.23 -10.43 2.75
N LEU A 95 22.15 -11.07 2.23
CA LEU A 95 21.64 -12.36 2.69
C LEU A 95 21.28 -13.26 1.50
N ASN A 96 21.54 -14.56 1.62
CA ASN A 96 21.00 -15.55 0.68
C ASN A 96 19.51 -15.79 0.97
N LEU A 97 18.65 -14.96 0.40
CA LEU A 97 17.20 -15.03 0.63
C LEU A 97 16.55 -16.28 0.02
N ASP A 98 17.16 -16.90 -0.99
CA ASP A 98 16.62 -18.13 -1.60
C ASP A 98 16.72 -19.31 -0.64
N GLU A 99 17.75 -19.35 0.19
CA GLU A 99 17.90 -20.34 1.27
C GLU A 99 17.07 -19.95 2.49
N LEU A 100 17.21 -18.69 2.97
CA LEU A 100 16.61 -18.21 4.19
C LEU A 100 15.06 -18.29 4.17
N LEU A 101 14.43 -18.01 3.01
CA LEU A 101 12.98 -17.94 2.89
C LEU A 101 12.34 -19.19 2.26
N SER A 102 13.10 -20.27 2.04
CA SER A 102 12.64 -21.47 1.33
C SER A 102 11.43 -22.16 1.99
N GLU A 103 11.46 -22.30 3.31
CA GLU A 103 10.35 -22.88 4.10
C GLU A 103 9.16 -21.91 4.15
N LEU A 104 9.43 -20.63 4.32
CA LEU A 104 8.43 -19.56 4.32
C LEU A 104 7.67 -19.52 2.98
N ASP A 105 8.35 -19.65 1.85
CA ASP A 105 7.73 -19.72 0.51
C ASP A 105 6.65 -20.81 0.43
N THR A 106 6.96 -21.99 1.00
CA THR A 106 6.03 -23.14 0.96
C THR A 106 4.78 -22.86 1.79
N PHE A 107 4.95 -22.30 2.98
CA PHE A 107 3.85 -21.90 3.86
C PHE A 107 3.00 -20.80 3.20
N LEU A 108 3.62 -19.72 2.69
CA LEU A 108 2.91 -18.60 2.10
C LEU A 108 2.19 -18.98 0.80
N LEU A 109 2.70 -19.94 0.02
CA LEU A 109 2.00 -20.47 -1.15
C LEU A 109 0.71 -21.20 -0.74
N ALA A 110 0.75 -21.99 0.32
CA ALA A 110 -0.43 -22.68 0.84
C ALA A 110 -1.49 -21.69 1.33
N GLU A 111 -1.09 -20.68 2.09
CA GLU A 111 -1.99 -19.62 2.57
C GLU A 111 -2.55 -18.78 1.40
N MET A 112 -1.74 -18.39 0.41
CA MET A 112 -2.22 -17.69 -0.78
C MET A 112 -3.34 -18.47 -1.49
N LYS A 113 -3.12 -19.76 -1.75
CA LYS A 113 -4.12 -20.63 -2.39
C LYS A 113 -5.39 -20.74 -1.56
N LYS A 114 -5.26 -20.92 -0.24
CA LYS A 114 -6.39 -20.98 0.69
C LYS A 114 -7.22 -19.70 0.64
N HIS A 115 -6.57 -18.53 0.71
CA HIS A 115 -7.25 -17.23 0.64
C HIS A 115 -7.99 -17.04 -0.68
N PHE A 116 -7.36 -17.28 -1.82
CA PHE A 116 -8.06 -17.20 -3.11
C PHE A 116 -9.22 -18.20 -3.21
N ASN A 117 -9.05 -19.46 -2.79
CA ASN A 117 -10.09 -20.48 -2.83
C ASN A 117 -11.30 -20.14 -1.94
N THR A 118 -11.12 -19.33 -0.89
CA THR A 118 -12.20 -18.84 -0.04
C THR A 118 -12.77 -17.49 -0.49
N GLY A 119 -12.33 -16.96 -1.65
CA GLY A 119 -12.78 -15.68 -2.19
C GLY A 119 -12.12 -14.45 -1.57
N ASN A 120 -11.14 -14.65 -0.70
CA ASN A 120 -10.40 -13.55 -0.06
C ASN A 120 -9.19 -13.12 -0.91
N TYR A 121 -9.41 -12.20 -1.83
CA TYR A 121 -8.36 -11.62 -2.67
C TYR A 121 -7.73 -10.34 -2.07
N ASP A 122 -8.16 -9.88 -0.91
CA ASP A 122 -7.73 -8.66 -0.22
C ASP A 122 -6.21 -8.41 -0.30
N PHE A 123 -5.80 -7.14 -0.44
CA PHE A 123 -4.38 -6.80 -0.51
C PHE A 123 -3.70 -6.89 0.87
N LEU A 124 -4.35 -6.37 1.90
CA LEU A 124 -3.75 -6.31 3.24
C LEU A 124 -3.73 -7.69 3.91
N HIS A 125 -4.84 -8.45 3.77
CA HIS A 125 -5.10 -9.66 4.56
C HIS A 125 -5.46 -10.89 3.72
N GLY A 126 -5.28 -10.85 2.40
CA GLY A 126 -5.70 -11.92 1.48
C GLY A 126 -4.70 -12.22 0.38
N GLY A 127 -5.19 -12.86 -0.68
CA GLY A 127 -4.39 -13.45 -1.75
C GLY A 127 -3.45 -12.51 -2.46
N ILE A 128 -3.84 -11.24 -2.68
CA ILE A 128 -3.00 -10.24 -3.37
C ILE A 128 -1.76 -9.87 -2.54
N GLY A 129 -1.87 -9.81 -1.21
CA GLY A 129 -0.71 -9.54 -0.36
C GLY A 129 0.37 -10.62 -0.46
N TYR A 130 -0.03 -11.89 -0.51
CA TYR A 130 0.91 -12.99 -0.76
C TYR A 130 1.49 -12.93 -2.18
N LEU A 131 0.67 -12.57 -3.17
CA LEU A 131 1.13 -12.42 -4.55
C LEU A 131 2.13 -11.28 -4.69
N MET A 132 1.98 -10.19 -3.92
CA MET A 132 2.96 -9.09 -3.84
C MET A 132 4.33 -9.59 -3.33
N TYR A 133 4.32 -10.43 -2.30
CA TYR A 133 5.54 -11.09 -1.82
C TYR A 133 6.19 -11.94 -2.93
N PHE A 134 5.44 -12.82 -3.59
CA PHE A 134 5.99 -13.69 -4.63
C PHE A 134 6.47 -12.92 -5.87
N LEU A 135 5.86 -11.80 -6.18
CA LEU A 135 6.33 -10.92 -7.25
C LEU A 135 7.70 -10.31 -6.93
N GLY A 136 7.92 -9.89 -5.69
CA GLY A 136 9.23 -9.44 -5.22
C GLY A 136 10.28 -10.56 -5.32
N ARG A 137 9.94 -11.78 -4.86
CA ARG A 137 10.81 -12.95 -4.99
C ARG A 137 11.17 -13.28 -6.45
N TYR A 138 10.17 -13.26 -7.33
CA TYR A 138 10.35 -13.47 -8.77
C TYR A 138 11.30 -12.44 -9.40
N SER A 139 11.20 -11.19 -8.98
CA SER A 139 12.01 -10.10 -9.53
C SER A 139 13.49 -10.23 -9.18
N GLN A 140 13.81 -10.78 -8.01
CA GLN A 140 15.18 -10.82 -7.48
C GLN A 140 15.87 -12.18 -7.65
N SER A 141 15.16 -13.28 -7.44
CA SER A 141 15.79 -14.60 -7.52
C SER A 141 16.14 -14.96 -8.95
N THR A 142 17.39 -15.29 -9.18
CA THR A 142 17.85 -15.86 -10.46
C THR A 142 17.74 -17.38 -10.47
N GLN A 143 17.94 -18.04 -9.33
CA GLN A 143 17.94 -19.49 -9.22
C GLN A 143 16.54 -20.09 -9.12
N LEU A 144 15.62 -19.43 -8.40
CA LEU A 144 14.28 -19.93 -8.16
C LEU A 144 13.20 -19.21 -8.98
N ARG A 145 13.60 -18.44 -9.99
CA ARG A 145 12.69 -17.65 -10.83
C ARG A 145 11.57 -18.48 -11.45
N ASP A 146 11.88 -19.68 -11.95
CA ASP A 146 10.88 -20.60 -12.53
C ASP A 146 9.87 -21.10 -11.48
N LYS A 147 10.32 -21.31 -10.23
CA LYS A 147 9.44 -21.65 -9.10
C LYS A 147 8.42 -20.54 -8.86
N TYR A 148 8.90 -19.30 -8.73
CA TYR A 148 8.03 -18.15 -8.48
C TYR A 148 7.14 -17.81 -9.69
N SER A 149 7.63 -18.00 -10.91
CA SER A 149 6.80 -17.90 -12.13
C SER A 149 5.57 -18.80 -12.05
N LYS A 150 5.75 -20.07 -11.64
CA LYS A 150 4.63 -21.02 -11.46
C LYS A 150 3.66 -20.55 -10.36
N TYR A 151 4.16 -19.95 -9.29
CA TYR A 151 3.32 -19.43 -8.20
C TYR A 151 2.47 -18.24 -8.66
N ILE A 152 3.07 -17.31 -9.41
CA ILE A 152 2.37 -16.17 -10.00
C ILE A 152 1.31 -16.64 -11.00
N LYS A 153 1.62 -17.57 -11.92
CA LYS A 153 0.64 -18.14 -12.85
C LYS A 153 -0.52 -18.83 -12.13
N THR A 154 -0.23 -19.55 -11.06
CA THR A 154 -1.26 -20.14 -10.20
C THR A 154 -2.17 -19.07 -9.60
N ALA A 155 -1.60 -17.98 -9.07
CA ALA A 155 -2.37 -16.88 -8.49
C ALA A 155 -3.24 -16.17 -9.54
N LEU A 156 -2.70 -15.93 -10.74
CA LEU A 156 -3.46 -15.35 -11.86
C LEU A 156 -4.67 -16.21 -12.22
N THR A 157 -4.48 -17.54 -12.33
CA THR A 157 -5.60 -18.48 -12.59
C THR A 157 -6.65 -18.45 -11.49
N LEU A 158 -6.22 -18.44 -10.22
CA LEU A 158 -7.15 -18.37 -9.08
C LEU A 158 -7.91 -17.04 -9.06
N LEU A 159 -7.22 -15.92 -9.32
CA LEU A 159 -7.83 -14.61 -9.40
C LEU A 159 -8.82 -14.50 -10.57
N GLU A 160 -8.50 -15.06 -11.72
CA GLU A 160 -9.39 -15.14 -12.87
C GLU A 160 -10.65 -15.95 -12.55
N ASN A 161 -10.51 -17.11 -11.92
CA ASN A 161 -11.63 -17.98 -11.52
C ASN A 161 -12.58 -17.31 -10.51
N LEU A 162 -12.08 -16.39 -9.67
CA LEU A 162 -12.88 -15.59 -8.77
C LEU A 162 -13.65 -14.46 -9.47
N SER A 163 -13.21 -14.05 -10.65
CA SER A 163 -13.86 -12.98 -11.39
C SER A 163 -15.26 -13.40 -11.84
N ARG A 164 -16.13 -12.39 -11.96
CA ARG A 164 -17.48 -12.56 -12.52
C ARG A 164 -17.64 -11.61 -13.70
N PRO A 165 -17.90 -12.12 -14.92
CA PRO A 165 -18.25 -11.29 -16.04
C PRO A 165 -19.46 -10.40 -15.70
N GLN A 166 -19.34 -9.13 -16.01
CA GLN A 166 -20.42 -8.14 -15.89
C GLN A 166 -20.82 -7.67 -17.29
N LYS A 167 -21.90 -6.85 -17.37
CA LYS A 167 -22.25 -6.21 -18.64
C LYS A 167 -21.09 -5.41 -19.23
N ILE A 168 -20.27 -4.81 -18.35
CA ILE A 168 -19.04 -4.11 -18.70
C ILE A 168 -17.94 -4.61 -17.76
N GLY A 169 -16.93 -5.31 -18.31
CA GLY A 169 -15.75 -5.74 -17.60
C GLY A 169 -15.89 -6.94 -16.68
N LEU A 170 -14.96 -7.06 -15.75
CA LEU A 170 -14.85 -8.14 -14.77
C LEU A 170 -14.89 -7.58 -13.36
N ALA A 171 -15.64 -8.22 -12.47
CA ALA A 171 -15.77 -7.82 -11.07
C ALA A 171 -15.43 -8.97 -10.11
N TRP A 172 -15.03 -8.63 -8.90
CA TRP A 172 -14.75 -9.54 -7.80
C TRP A 172 -15.62 -9.17 -6.61
N SER A 173 -16.46 -10.10 -6.19
CA SER A 173 -17.35 -9.89 -5.03
C SER A 173 -16.56 -9.97 -3.73
N SER A 174 -16.91 -9.12 -2.78
CA SER A 174 -16.41 -9.12 -1.41
C SER A 174 -17.56 -9.11 -0.41
N LEU A 175 -17.33 -9.63 0.78
CA LEU A 175 -18.21 -9.44 1.92
C LEU A 175 -17.82 -8.14 2.62
N ILE A 176 -18.70 -7.14 2.58
CA ILE A 176 -18.44 -5.77 3.02
C ILE A 176 -19.31 -5.46 4.23
N GLY A 177 -18.73 -4.75 5.19
CA GLY A 177 -19.38 -4.33 6.44
C GLY A 177 -18.73 -4.94 7.68
N LEU A 178 -18.80 -4.21 8.80
CA LEU A 178 -18.21 -4.64 10.06
C LEU A 178 -19.15 -5.56 10.86
N ASN A 179 -20.43 -5.21 10.97
CA ASN A 179 -21.42 -5.93 11.77
C ASN A 179 -22.30 -6.84 10.90
N GLU A 180 -22.81 -6.32 9.80
CA GLU A 180 -23.59 -7.09 8.82
C GLU A 180 -22.82 -7.13 7.51
N LYS A 181 -22.31 -8.30 7.16
CA LYS A 181 -21.57 -8.50 5.90
C LYS A 181 -22.56 -8.68 4.75
N LYS A 182 -22.51 -7.76 3.80
CA LYS A 182 -23.26 -7.86 2.53
C LYS A 182 -22.32 -8.12 1.38
N ALA A 183 -22.75 -8.95 0.42
CA ALA A 183 -22.03 -9.14 -0.82
C ALA A 183 -22.09 -7.88 -1.67
N GLY A 184 -20.95 -7.42 -2.16
CA GLY A 184 -20.82 -6.24 -2.99
C GLY A 184 -19.49 -6.20 -3.72
N TYR A 185 -19.22 -5.12 -4.42
CA TYR A 185 -17.96 -4.88 -5.11
C TYR A 185 -17.24 -3.73 -4.44
N ASN A 186 -16.11 -4.02 -3.82
CA ASN A 186 -15.26 -3.02 -3.19
C ASN A 186 -14.32 -2.43 -4.25
N LEU A 187 -14.33 -1.10 -4.45
CA LEU A 187 -13.49 -0.44 -5.45
C LEU A 187 -12.16 0.06 -4.90
N SER A 188 -11.90 -0.08 -3.60
CA SER A 188 -10.75 0.48 -2.91
C SER A 188 -9.40 -0.12 -3.34
N LEU A 189 -8.31 0.58 -3.03
CA LEU A 189 -6.96 0.07 -3.17
C LEU A 189 -6.60 -0.92 -2.07
N SER A 190 -7.02 -0.67 -0.84
CA SER A 190 -6.67 -1.53 0.30
C SER A 190 -7.34 -2.90 0.29
N HIS A 191 -8.61 -3.00 -0.17
CA HIS A 191 -9.43 -4.21 -0.01
C HIS A 191 -10.21 -4.61 -1.27
N GLY A 192 -10.02 -3.93 -2.38
CA GLY A 192 -10.92 -4.03 -3.52
C GLY A 192 -10.25 -4.13 -4.88
N ILE A 193 -11.05 -3.85 -5.92
CA ILE A 193 -10.69 -4.06 -7.32
C ILE A 193 -9.50 -3.18 -7.75
N SER A 194 -9.28 -2.02 -7.13
CA SER A 194 -8.11 -1.21 -7.43
C SER A 194 -6.80 -1.92 -7.06
N SER A 195 -6.76 -2.75 -6.00
CA SER A 195 -5.58 -3.56 -5.71
C SER A 195 -5.34 -4.65 -6.76
N ILE A 196 -6.41 -5.20 -7.35
CA ILE A 196 -6.30 -6.12 -8.48
C ILE A 196 -5.64 -5.42 -9.68
N ILE A 197 -6.10 -4.20 -10.01
CA ILE A 197 -5.47 -3.39 -11.07
C ILE A 197 -4.00 -3.14 -10.75
N GLY A 198 -3.69 -2.80 -9.51
CA GLY A 198 -2.33 -2.51 -9.05
C GLY A 198 -1.37 -3.68 -9.18
N ILE A 199 -1.74 -4.85 -8.69
CA ILE A 199 -0.89 -6.04 -8.77
C ILE A 199 -0.75 -6.54 -10.21
N LEU A 200 -1.84 -6.54 -10.98
CA LEU A 200 -1.82 -6.97 -12.39
C LEU A 200 -0.96 -6.02 -13.25
N SER A 201 -0.98 -4.73 -12.97
CA SER A 201 -0.13 -3.75 -13.66
C SER A 201 1.35 -4.02 -13.44
N ARG A 202 1.74 -4.44 -12.24
CA ARG A 202 3.11 -4.82 -11.89
C ARG A 202 3.51 -6.13 -12.56
N ILE A 203 2.66 -7.14 -12.53
CA ILE A 203 2.90 -8.44 -13.18
C ILE A 203 2.99 -8.28 -14.70
N HIS A 204 2.16 -7.45 -15.32
CA HIS A 204 2.14 -7.22 -16.76
C HIS A 204 3.45 -6.63 -17.32
N LYS A 205 4.30 -6.01 -16.49
CA LYS A 205 5.65 -5.56 -16.91
C LYS A 205 6.50 -6.73 -17.43
N PHE A 206 6.30 -7.94 -16.92
CA PHE A 206 7.02 -9.14 -17.32
C PHE A 206 6.33 -9.84 -18.49
N SER A 207 7.08 -10.02 -19.59
CA SER A 207 6.52 -10.53 -20.87
C SER A 207 5.82 -11.87 -20.77
N GLU A 208 6.32 -12.77 -19.91
CA GLU A 208 5.79 -14.14 -19.76
C GLU A 208 4.40 -14.21 -19.12
N PHE A 209 3.92 -13.12 -18.47
CA PHE A 209 2.60 -13.09 -17.85
C PHE A 209 1.59 -12.25 -18.64
N ARG A 210 2.02 -11.52 -19.66
CA ARG A 210 1.17 -10.55 -20.39
C ARG A 210 -0.09 -11.15 -20.97
N GLU A 211 0.03 -12.31 -21.59
CA GLU A 211 -1.09 -12.98 -22.26
C GLU A 211 -2.22 -13.32 -21.28
N GLN A 212 -1.87 -13.90 -20.13
CA GLN A 212 -2.84 -14.24 -19.09
C GLN A 212 -3.34 -13.01 -18.34
N CYS A 213 -2.44 -12.04 -18.07
CA CYS A 213 -2.73 -10.88 -17.23
C CYS A 213 -3.59 -9.80 -17.92
N ALA A 214 -3.32 -9.52 -19.22
CA ALA A 214 -3.94 -8.39 -19.91
C ALA A 214 -5.47 -8.44 -20.00
N PRO A 215 -6.14 -9.58 -20.27
CA PRO A 215 -7.60 -9.63 -20.28
C PRO A 215 -8.22 -9.32 -18.92
N ILE A 216 -7.64 -9.87 -17.84
CA ILE A 216 -8.09 -9.66 -16.47
C ILE A 216 -7.95 -8.18 -16.07
N LEU A 217 -6.78 -7.58 -16.35
CA LEU A 217 -6.49 -6.19 -16.08
C LEU A 217 -7.46 -5.25 -16.83
N LYS A 218 -7.65 -5.46 -18.13
CA LYS A 218 -8.58 -4.66 -18.93
C LYS A 218 -10.03 -4.81 -18.45
N GLY A 219 -10.43 -6.03 -18.05
CA GLY A 219 -11.74 -6.29 -17.47
C GLY A 219 -11.99 -5.54 -16.17
N ALA A 220 -11.01 -5.53 -15.25
CA ALA A 220 -11.07 -4.78 -13.99
C ALA A 220 -11.17 -3.27 -14.22
N ILE A 221 -10.37 -2.72 -15.14
CA ILE A 221 -10.40 -1.30 -15.51
C ILE A 221 -11.77 -0.91 -16.08
N ALA A 222 -12.30 -1.70 -17.02
CA ALA A 222 -13.60 -1.43 -17.62
C ALA A 222 -14.72 -1.44 -16.58
N PHE A 223 -14.66 -2.37 -15.60
CA PHE A 223 -15.62 -2.44 -14.52
C PHE A 223 -15.58 -1.19 -13.62
N ILE A 224 -14.41 -0.71 -13.21
CA ILE A 224 -14.33 0.50 -12.37
C ILE A 224 -14.82 1.73 -13.14
N LEU A 225 -14.37 1.93 -14.36
CA LEU A 225 -14.63 3.16 -15.13
C LEU A 225 -16.11 3.37 -15.47
N GLN A 226 -16.95 2.31 -15.50
CA GLN A 226 -18.40 2.48 -15.72
C GLN A 226 -19.11 3.25 -14.60
N PHE A 227 -18.51 3.31 -13.40
CA PHE A 227 -19.08 3.99 -12.23
C PHE A 227 -18.57 5.42 -12.07
N GLU A 228 -17.87 5.98 -13.04
CA GLU A 228 -17.43 7.37 -12.97
C GLU A 228 -18.62 8.34 -13.04
N ASN A 229 -18.81 9.16 -12.02
CA ASN A 229 -19.78 10.23 -11.98
C ASN A 229 -19.13 11.61 -12.14
N LYS A 230 -19.04 12.08 -13.36
CA LYS A 230 -18.42 13.37 -13.71
C LYS A 230 -19.17 14.59 -13.16
N ASN A 231 -20.42 14.43 -12.78
CA ASN A 231 -21.24 15.50 -12.25
C ASN A 231 -21.10 15.67 -10.73
N ASN A 232 -20.41 14.75 -10.06
CA ASN A 232 -20.17 14.83 -8.62
C ASN A 232 -18.88 15.59 -8.34
N THR A 233 -18.95 16.60 -7.51
CA THR A 233 -17.79 17.42 -7.13
C THR A 233 -17.03 16.84 -5.94
N LYS A 234 -17.63 15.91 -5.17
CA LYS A 234 -17.02 15.34 -3.97
C LYS A 234 -16.15 14.12 -4.26
N SER A 235 -16.71 13.11 -4.94
CA SER A 235 -15.93 11.96 -5.42
C SER A 235 -16.47 11.49 -6.77
N LEU A 236 -15.56 11.10 -7.66
CA LEU A 236 -15.89 10.56 -8.99
C LEU A 236 -16.35 9.11 -8.92
N PHE A 237 -15.90 8.37 -7.90
CA PHE A 237 -16.21 6.96 -7.74
C PHE A 237 -16.80 6.67 -6.36
N PRO A 238 -17.74 5.71 -6.26
CA PRO A 238 -18.17 5.19 -4.98
C PRO A 238 -17.11 4.29 -4.36
N SER A 239 -17.11 4.16 -3.05
CA SER A 239 -16.23 3.20 -2.36
C SER A 239 -16.65 1.75 -2.59
N VAL A 240 -17.96 1.52 -2.68
CA VAL A 240 -18.60 0.20 -2.75
C VAL A 240 -19.81 0.24 -3.66
N ILE A 241 -20.04 -0.86 -4.37
CA ILE A 241 -21.24 -1.10 -5.19
C ILE A 241 -22.01 -2.28 -4.59
N TYR A 242 -23.28 -2.11 -4.33
CA TYR A 242 -24.23 -3.18 -4.01
C TYR A 242 -25.22 -3.35 -5.16
N ASN A 243 -25.68 -4.59 -5.41
CA ASN A 243 -26.56 -4.86 -6.54
C ASN A 243 -27.92 -4.13 -6.46
N ASP A 244 -28.42 -3.97 -5.25
CA ASP A 244 -29.79 -3.49 -5.00
C ASP A 244 -29.86 -2.05 -4.47
N VAL A 245 -28.72 -1.33 -4.47
CA VAL A 245 -28.64 0.03 -3.91
C VAL A 245 -27.90 0.93 -4.88
N SER A 246 -28.43 2.14 -5.09
CA SER A 246 -27.72 3.16 -5.89
C SER A 246 -26.38 3.51 -5.24
N PRO A 247 -25.30 3.61 -6.04
CA PRO A 247 -23.97 3.94 -5.50
C PRO A 247 -23.93 5.32 -4.84
N GLU A 248 -23.24 5.41 -3.69
CA GLU A 248 -23.00 6.67 -3.01
C GLU A 248 -21.62 7.25 -3.38
N TYR A 249 -21.62 8.49 -3.87
CA TYR A 249 -20.42 9.21 -4.29
C TYR A 249 -19.93 10.16 -3.19
N ASN A 250 -19.51 9.60 -2.08
CA ASN A 250 -19.06 10.30 -0.88
C ASN A 250 -17.73 9.78 -0.32
N SER A 251 -16.91 9.16 -1.18
CA SER A 251 -15.60 8.63 -0.80
C SER A 251 -14.70 9.73 -0.27
N ARG A 252 -13.91 9.39 0.76
CA ARG A 252 -12.86 10.29 1.25
C ARG A 252 -11.68 10.36 0.28
N LEU A 253 -10.88 11.40 0.41
CA LEU A 253 -9.55 11.49 -0.21
C LEU A 253 -8.57 10.69 0.63
N ALA A 254 -8.11 9.55 0.14
CA ALA A 254 -7.24 8.65 0.90
C ALA A 254 -6.47 7.68 -0.02
N TRP A 255 -5.40 7.09 0.51
CA TRP A 255 -4.74 5.97 -0.14
C TRP A 255 -5.66 4.75 -0.21
N CYS A 256 -6.32 4.41 0.90
CA CYS A 256 -7.08 3.18 1.01
C CYS A 256 -8.36 3.16 0.17
N TYR A 257 -9.12 4.24 0.14
CA TYR A 257 -10.44 4.35 -0.53
C TYR A 257 -10.53 5.62 -1.36
N GLY A 258 -11.38 5.59 -2.39
CA GLY A 258 -11.76 6.75 -3.19
C GLY A 258 -10.91 6.99 -4.42
N ASP A 259 -11.10 8.16 -5.01
CA ASP A 259 -10.60 8.55 -6.31
C ASP A 259 -9.07 8.51 -6.41
N LEU A 260 -8.37 8.88 -5.32
CA LEU A 260 -6.91 8.97 -5.31
C LEU A 260 -6.26 7.60 -5.54
N GLY A 261 -6.71 6.57 -4.81
CA GLY A 261 -6.22 5.19 -4.99
C GLY A 261 -6.60 4.62 -6.37
N ILE A 262 -7.83 4.90 -6.84
CA ILE A 262 -8.29 4.48 -8.17
C ILE A 262 -7.45 5.16 -9.27
N GLY A 263 -7.27 6.47 -9.21
CA GLY A 263 -6.49 7.23 -10.18
C GLY A 263 -5.04 6.76 -10.26
N LEU A 264 -4.42 6.50 -9.10
CA LEU A 264 -3.07 5.97 -9.01
C LEU A 264 -2.94 4.61 -9.71
N GLN A 265 -3.85 3.66 -9.44
CA GLN A 265 -3.76 2.34 -10.05
C GLN A 265 -4.11 2.36 -11.55
N LEU A 266 -4.99 3.25 -11.99
CA LEU A 266 -5.22 3.48 -13.43
C LEU A 266 -3.99 4.09 -14.12
N TRP A 267 -3.23 4.95 -13.44
CA TRP A 267 -1.96 5.46 -13.96
C TRP A 267 -0.95 4.33 -14.20
N HIS A 268 -0.77 3.46 -13.21
CA HIS A 268 0.09 2.28 -13.36
C HIS A 268 -0.38 1.34 -14.48
N ALA A 269 -1.69 1.10 -14.57
CA ALA A 269 -2.26 0.28 -15.62
C ALA A 269 -2.07 0.87 -17.03
N GLY A 270 -2.26 2.18 -17.17
CA GLY A 270 -2.02 2.89 -18.42
C GLY A 270 -0.56 2.84 -18.86
N LYS A 271 0.38 2.88 -17.91
CA LYS A 271 1.82 2.67 -18.18
C LYS A 271 2.09 1.22 -18.63
N ALA A 272 1.60 0.25 -17.86
CA ALA A 272 1.82 -1.18 -18.13
C ALA A 272 1.24 -1.62 -19.47
N LEU A 273 0.05 -1.15 -19.84
CA LEU A 273 -0.62 -1.45 -21.10
C LEU A 273 -0.17 -0.57 -22.28
N CYS A 274 0.70 0.43 -22.04
CA CYS A 274 1.05 1.46 -23.02
C CYS A 274 -0.18 2.19 -23.58
N ASP A 275 -1.24 2.35 -22.76
CA ASP A 275 -2.52 2.94 -23.18
C ASP A 275 -2.64 4.40 -22.75
N THR A 276 -2.53 5.30 -23.73
CA THR A 276 -2.60 6.76 -23.52
C THR A 276 -3.98 7.21 -23.03
N LYS A 277 -5.07 6.53 -23.42
CA LYS A 277 -6.41 6.91 -22.98
C LYS A 277 -6.58 6.64 -21.49
N ILE A 278 -6.10 5.48 -20.99
CA ILE A 278 -6.12 5.14 -19.58
C ILE A 278 -5.21 6.09 -18.78
N LYS A 279 -4.01 6.42 -19.29
CA LYS A 279 -3.12 7.40 -18.65
C LYS A 279 -3.78 8.78 -18.51
N ASN A 280 -4.38 9.28 -19.58
CA ASN A 280 -5.05 10.58 -19.54
C ASN A 280 -6.24 10.56 -18.56
N LYS A 281 -7.04 9.49 -18.56
CA LYS A 281 -8.13 9.32 -17.61
C LYS A 281 -7.63 9.33 -16.16
N ALA A 282 -6.53 8.62 -15.88
CA ALA A 282 -5.89 8.62 -14.55
C ALA A 282 -5.47 10.03 -14.12
N ILE A 283 -4.84 10.79 -15.02
CA ILE A 283 -4.45 12.18 -14.75
C ILE A 283 -5.65 13.07 -14.46
N ASP A 284 -6.76 12.93 -15.18
CA ASP A 284 -7.99 13.71 -14.92
C ASP A 284 -8.56 13.42 -13.52
N ILE A 285 -8.61 12.13 -13.13
CA ILE A 285 -9.06 11.71 -11.79
C ILE A 285 -8.13 12.26 -10.70
N LEU A 286 -6.82 12.15 -10.90
CA LEU A 286 -5.82 12.66 -9.95
C LEU A 286 -5.86 14.19 -9.83
N LYS A 287 -6.09 14.92 -10.93
CA LYS A 287 -6.30 16.38 -10.89
C LYS A 287 -7.55 16.75 -10.12
N HIS A 288 -8.66 16.02 -10.30
CA HIS A 288 -9.86 16.21 -9.50
C HIS A 288 -9.55 16.03 -7.99
N SER A 289 -8.85 14.95 -7.63
CA SER A 289 -8.43 14.71 -6.25
C SER A 289 -7.49 15.81 -5.70
N ALA A 290 -6.62 16.37 -6.55
CA ALA A 290 -5.63 17.37 -6.15
C ALA A 290 -6.23 18.72 -5.72
N ILE A 291 -7.42 19.06 -6.18
CA ILE A 291 -8.07 20.34 -5.84
C ILE A 291 -8.94 20.28 -4.57
N LEU A 292 -9.23 19.11 -4.02
CA LEU A 292 -10.00 18.93 -2.78
C LEU A 292 -9.14 19.29 -1.55
N ARG A 293 -9.48 20.38 -0.87
CA ARG A 293 -8.66 20.95 0.22
C ARG A 293 -9.34 21.00 1.57
N SER A 294 -10.66 21.18 1.64
CA SER A 294 -11.36 21.25 2.93
C SER A 294 -11.71 19.85 3.46
N THR A 295 -11.75 19.69 4.77
CA THR A 295 -12.17 18.44 5.42
C THR A 295 -13.61 18.05 5.05
N GLN A 296 -14.47 19.04 4.80
CA GLN A 296 -15.85 18.81 4.35
C GLN A 296 -15.91 18.16 2.97
N GLU A 297 -14.94 18.50 2.09
CA GLU A 297 -14.85 17.93 0.75
C GLU A 297 -14.12 16.60 0.72
N ASN A 298 -13.05 16.47 1.48
CA ASN A 298 -12.10 15.37 1.37
C ASN A 298 -12.19 14.32 2.50
N GLY A 299 -12.71 14.68 3.68
CA GLY A 299 -12.83 13.77 4.83
C GLY A 299 -11.51 13.34 5.48
N VAL A 300 -10.43 14.12 5.30
CA VAL A 300 -9.09 13.82 5.84
C VAL A 300 -8.99 14.36 7.27
N ILE A 301 -8.94 13.46 8.25
CA ILE A 301 -8.99 13.82 9.68
C ILE A 301 -7.64 13.73 10.35
N ASP A 302 -6.84 12.68 10.10
CA ASP A 302 -5.54 12.45 10.72
C ASP A 302 -4.36 12.67 9.75
N ALA A 303 -3.16 12.35 10.21
CA ALA A 303 -1.93 12.55 9.46
C ALA A 303 -1.36 11.27 8.82
N GLY A 304 -1.85 10.07 9.16
CA GLY A 304 -1.26 8.78 8.76
C GLY A 304 -1.23 8.52 7.25
N ILE A 305 -0.67 7.37 6.88
CA ILE A 305 -0.59 6.97 5.46
C ILE A 305 -1.94 6.47 4.94
N CYS A 306 -2.64 5.65 5.71
CA CYS A 306 -3.86 4.97 5.25
C CYS A 306 -4.91 5.95 4.72
N HIS A 307 -5.26 6.96 5.50
CA HIS A 307 -6.33 7.92 5.18
C HIS A 307 -6.06 9.33 5.67
N GLY A 308 -4.80 9.63 5.95
CA GLY A 308 -4.33 10.90 6.42
C GLY A 308 -3.47 11.67 5.42
N SER A 309 -2.99 12.81 5.87
CA SER A 309 -2.32 13.81 5.04
C SER A 309 -1.04 13.31 4.40
N PHE A 310 -0.20 12.55 5.12
CA PHE A 310 1.08 12.09 4.59
C PHE A 310 0.93 11.03 3.50
N GLY A 311 -0.09 10.15 3.58
CA GLY A 311 -0.36 9.21 2.49
C GLY A 311 -0.79 9.89 1.20
N ILE A 312 -1.60 10.94 1.30
CA ILE A 312 -2.01 11.76 0.16
C ILE A 312 -0.80 12.51 -0.42
N ALA A 313 0.02 13.11 0.45
CA ALA A 313 1.24 13.80 0.05
C ALA A 313 2.19 12.88 -0.74
N GLN A 314 2.39 11.64 -0.24
CA GLN A 314 3.25 10.65 -0.89
C GLN A 314 2.77 10.30 -2.31
N ILE A 315 1.47 10.06 -2.49
CA ILE A 315 0.91 9.76 -3.81
C ILE A 315 1.14 10.93 -4.77
N PHE A 316 0.85 12.16 -4.37
CA PHE A 316 1.06 13.33 -5.23
C PHE A 316 2.53 13.60 -5.50
N HIS A 317 3.42 13.34 -4.54
CA HIS A 317 4.86 13.41 -4.75
C HIS A 317 5.32 12.44 -5.87
N ARG A 318 4.91 11.17 -5.80
CA ARG A 318 5.24 10.17 -6.83
C ARG A 318 4.70 10.53 -8.20
N ILE A 319 3.43 10.91 -8.27
CA ILE A 319 2.82 11.30 -9.55
C ILE A 319 3.48 12.55 -10.12
N TYR A 320 3.89 13.53 -9.29
CA TYR A 320 4.67 14.66 -9.74
C TYR A 320 6.03 14.25 -10.29
N LYS A 321 6.76 13.37 -9.60
CA LYS A 321 8.07 12.87 -10.09
C LYS A 321 7.96 12.26 -11.49
N GLU A 322 6.85 11.57 -11.79
CA GLU A 322 6.63 10.93 -13.08
C GLU A 322 6.03 11.85 -14.16
N THR A 323 5.15 12.78 -13.81
CA THR A 323 4.36 13.56 -14.77
C THR A 323 4.84 14.98 -14.96
N LYS A 324 5.54 15.55 -13.97
CA LYS A 324 5.94 16.96 -13.89
C LYS A 324 4.77 17.95 -13.94
N VAL A 325 3.55 17.49 -13.61
CA VAL A 325 2.36 18.35 -13.51
C VAL A 325 2.43 19.14 -12.22
N GLU A 326 2.55 20.44 -12.29
CA GLU A 326 2.81 21.33 -11.15
C GLU A 326 1.73 21.24 -10.04
N LEU A 327 0.47 21.09 -10.41
CA LEU A 327 -0.63 20.89 -9.46
C LEU A 327 -0.35 19.73 -8.46
N PHE A 328 0.33 18.68 -8.89
CA PHE A 328 0.65 17.56 -8.00
C PHE A 328 1.77 17.88 -7.02
N ARG A 329 2.75 18.71 -7.41
CA ARG A 329 3.77 19.25 -6.50
C ARG A 329 3.12 20.11 -5.40
N GLU A 330 2.31 21.09 -5.85
CA GLU A 330 1.57 21.98 -4.94
C GLU A 330 0.67 21.18 -3.98
N SER A 331 0.02 20.12 -4.47
CA SER A 331 -0.82 19.25 -3.65
C SER A 331 0.01 18.45 -2.63
N SER A 332 1.17 17.92 -3.02
CA SER A 332 2.06 17.23 -2.09
C SER A 332 2.52 18.17 -0.97
N GLU A 333 3.00 19.37 -1.33
CA GLU A 333 3.44 20.37 -0.36
C GLU A 333 2.31 20.81 0.59
N TYR A 334 1.10 21.01 0.05
CA TYR A 334 -0.07 21.33 0.88
C TYR A 334 -0.32 20.24 1.92
N TRP A 335 -0.33 18.97 1.52
CA TRP A 335 -0.63 17.85 2.42
C TRP A 335 0.49 17.53 3.41
N ILE A 336 1.75 17.80 3.08
CA ILE A 336 2.85 17.79 4.07
C ILE A 336 2.60 18.85 5.16
N ASN A 337 2.28 20.07 4.76
CA ASN A 337 2.03 21.15 5.71
C ASN A 337 0.79 20.88 6.58
N ASP A 338 -0.30 20.40 6.00
CA ASP A 338 -1.51 19.98 6.70
C ASP A 338 -1.22 18.85 7.71
N GLY A 339 -0.43 17.86 7.31
CA GLY A 339 0.01 16.77 8.19
C GLY A 339 0.84 17.28 9.39
N ILE A 340 1.78 18.18 9.17
CA ILE A 340 2.56 18.78 10.26
C ILE A 340 1.68 19.57 11.24
N GLN A 341 0.67 20.30 10.75
CA GLN A 341 -0.27 21.03 11.62
C GLN A 341 -1.13 20.09 12.50
N LYS A 342 -1.34 18.85 12.07
CA LYS A 342 -2.04 17.82 12.84
C LYS A 342 -1.20 17.21 13.97
N ALA A 343 0.08 17.52 14.07
CA ALA A 343 0.95 17.12 15.19
C ALA A 343 0.71 17.97 16.44
N ASN A 344 -0.52 17.97 16.98
CA ASN A 344 -0.96 18.85 18.06
C ASN A 344 -1.48 18.12 19.31
N PHE A 345 -1.39 16.80 19.38
CA PHE A 345 -1.79 16.00 20.54
C PHE A 345 -0.64 15.94 21.55
N THR A 346 -0.88 16.43 22.78
CA THR A 346 0.11 16.40 23.86
C THR A 346 0.44 14.98 24.35
N ASP A 347 -0.50 14.04 24.17
CA ASP A 347 -0.38 12.61 24.49
C ASP A 347 -0.24 11.74 23.22
N GLY A 348 0.08 12.36 22.08
CA GLY A 348 0.32 11.71 20.80
C GLY A 348 1.79 11.37 20.57
N TYR A 349 2.09 10.35 19.77
CA TYR A 349 3.45 10.02 19.34
C TYR A 349 3.98 11.11 18.40
N ALA A 350 5.01 11.82 18.77
CA ALA A 350 5.51 13.02 18.09
C ALA A 350 4.40 14.07 17.81
N GLY A 351 3.37 14.11 18.67
CA GLY A 351 2.18 14.93 18.50
C GLY A 351 1.09 14.32 17.60
N PHE A 352 1.30 13.15 17.01
CA PHE A 352 0.35 12.51 16.09
C PHE A 352 -0.52 11.46 16.80
N LYS A 353 -1.78 11.39 16.37
CA LYS A 353 -2.70 10.28 16.65
C LYS A 353 -3.45 9.88 15.38
N GLN A 354 -3.79 8.61 15.27
CA GLN A 354 -4.67 8.09 14.26
C GLN A 354 -6.13 8.22 14.70
N TRP A 355 -6.98 8.64 13.79
CA TRP A 355 -8.43 8.63 13.95
C TRP A 355 -9.01 7.26 13.58
N LYS A 356 -9.66 6.60 14.54
CA LYS A 356 -10.30 5.29 14.30
C LYS A 356 -11.77 5.42 13.89
N ASN A 357 -12.58 6.06 14.71
CA ASN A 357 -13.98 6.38 14.45
C ASN A 357 -14.52 7.29 15.58
N LYS A 358 -15.65 7.99 15.37
CA LYS A 358 -16.43 8.72 16.40
C LYS A 358 -15.61 9.24 17.59
N ASN A 359 -14.57 10.00 17.33
CA ASN A 359 -13.69 10.61 18.34
C ASN A 359 -12.74 9.63 19.08
N GLN A 360 -12.54 8.43 18.57
CA GLN A 360 -11.51 7.53 19.10
C GLN A 360 -10.18 7.78 18.39
N TRP A 361 -9.20 8.20 19.16
CA TRP A 361 -7.84 8.46 18.72
C TRP A 361 -6.87 7.48 19.37
N ARG A 362 -5.87 7.02 18.62
CA ARG A 362 -4.79 6.15 19.12
C ARG A 362 -3.44 6.63 18.65
N SER A 363 -2.44 6.50 19.50
CA SER A 363 -1.03 6.63 19.11
C SER A 363 -0.57 5.30 18.54
N GLU A 364 0.01 5.33 17.34
CA GLU A 364 0.48 4.15 16.61
C GLU A 364 1.90 4.37 16.11
N ILE A 365 2.76 3.34 16.19
CA ILE A 365 4.14 3.43 15.70
C ILE A 365 4.33 2.87 14.29
N ASN A 366 3.40 2.04 13.80
CA ASN A 366 3.53 1.28 12.56
C ASN A 366 3.56 2.17 11.29
N LEU A 367 3.79 1.54 10.12
CA LEU A 367 3.92 2.25 8.86
C LEU A 367 2.58 2.80 8.35
N LEU A 368 1.52 1.99 8.37
CA LEU A 368 0.29 2.35 7.66
C LEU A 368 -0.52 3.42 8.39
N GLU A 369 -0.61 3.32 9.70
CA GLU A 369 -1.47 4.15 10.53
C GLU A 369 -0.68 5.03 11.52
N GLY A 370 0.61 4.77 11.66
CA GLY A 370 1.46 5.34 12.69
C GLY A 370 2.60 6.23 12.19
N ILE A 371 3.48 6.54 13.13
CA ILE A 371 4.54 7.52 12.92
C ILE A 371 5.70 7.02 12.05
N ALA A 372 5.90 5.71 11.90
CA ALA A 372 6.95 5.20 11.02
C ALA A 372 6.69 5.56 9.55
N GLY A 373 5.43 5.44 9.09
CA GLY A 373 5.06 5.87 7.74
C GLY A 373 5.16 7.38 7.55
N ILE A 374 4.73 8.17 8.54
CA ILE A 374 4.92 9.63 8.53
C ILE A 374 6.41 9.96 8.39
N GLY A 375 7.26 9.30 9.17
CA GLY A 375 8.71 9.46 9.12
C GLY A 375 9.30 9.12 7.75
N LEU A 376 8.87 8.01 7.12
CA LEU A 376 9.32 7.63 5.77
C LEU A 376 8.97 8.69 4.71
N VAL A 377 7.76 9.25 4.75
CA VAL A 377 7.40 10.36 3.85
C VAL A 377 8.25 11.59 4.10
N ILE A 378 8.51 11.94 5.36
CA ILE A 378 9.38 13.07 5.68
C ILE A 378 10.82 12.82 5.19
N ILE A 379 11.35 11.60 5.36
CA ILE A 379 12.67 11.25 4.84
C ILE A 379 12.71 11.47 3.32
N GLU A 380 11.70 11.02 2.59
CA GLU A 380 11.65 11.16 1.13
C GLU A 380 11.57 12.63 0.66
N GLN A 381 10.96 13.52 1.47
CA GLN A 381 10.98 14.97 1.18
C GLN A 381 12.35 15.63 1.40
N LEU A 382 13.21 15.00 2.20
CA LEU A 382 14.54 15.52 2.56
C LEU A 382 15.68 14.83 1.80
N ALA A 383 15.44 13.62 1.28
CA ALA A 383 16.44 12.79 0.62
C ALA A 383 16.78 13.32 -0.78
N ASP A 384 18.07 13.19 -1.13
CA ASP A 384 18.60 13.41 -2.48
C ASP A 384 18.81 12.11 -3.27
N PHE A 385 18.33 10.98 -2.70
CA PHE A 385 18.35 9.64 -3.31
C PHE A 385 16.94 9.09 -3.53
N ASP A 386 16.81 8.17 -4.47
CA ASP A 386 15.53 7.51 -4.72
C ASP A 386 15.23 6.48 -3.62
N MET A 387 13.94 6.41 -3.25
CA MET A 387 13.42 5.48 -2.26
C MET A 387 12.24 4.71 -2.88
N ASN A 388 12.20 3.39 -2.68
CA ASN A 388 11.12 2.54 -3.23
C ASN A 388 10.30 1.84 -2.11
N TRP A 389 10.39 2.35 -0.88
CA TRP A 389 9.69 1.77 0.27
C TRP A 389 8.17 1.71 0.09
N ASP A 390 7.59 2.64 -0.65
CA ASP A 390 6.16 2.76 -0.88
C ASP A 390 5.62 1.79 -1.95
N GLU A 391 6.48 0.95 -2.52
CA GLU A 391 6.06 -0.20 -3.33
C GLU A 391 5.16 -1.13 -2.49
N CYS A 392 5.45 -1.32 -1.19
CA CYS A 392 4.59 -2.08 -0.29
C CYS A 392 3.16 -1.51 -0.14
N LEU A 393 2.93 -0.28 -0.56
CA LEU A 393 1.63 0.39 -0.60
C LEU A 393 1.04 0.44 -2.03
N MET A 394 1.69 -0.15 -3.01
CA MET A 394 1.37 -0.02 -4.44
C MET A 394 1.36 1.45 -4.91
N ILE A 395 2.19 2.31 -4.32
CA ILE A 395 2.31 3.73 -4.72
C ILE A 395 3.35 3.91 -5.82
N SER A 396 4.54 3.27 -5.73
CA SER A 396 5.56 3.25 -6.76
C SER A 396 5.41 2.09 -7.74
#